data_8390873a8226da228f5d5e406288bb2e
#
_entry.id   8390873a8226da228f5d5e406288bb2e
#
_cell.length_a   1.000
_cell.length_b   1.000
_cell.length_c   1.000
_cell.angle_alpha   90.00
_cell.angle_beta   90.00
_cell.angle_gamma   90.00
#
_symmetry.space_group_name_H-M   'P 1'
#
loop_
_entity.id
_entity.type
_entity.pdbx_description
1 polymer ?
#
loop_
_entity_poly.entity_id
_entity_poly.type
_entity_poly.pdbx_seq_one_letter_code
_entity_poly.pdbx_strand_id
1 'polypeptide(L)'
;VWSDAQVATLPLADGGEGTLDAVAACGGELVTCEVAGPLGDRASARMLVDGERESAVIEMAEAAGIGYSPCTESAALAASTYGVGELMLRAVRTGAKTIYIGLGGSATNDGGAGMLQALGARVVDDQGCDVAPGLAGLEQVASVDLAPALQALDDARIVVLSDVENPLVGRRGALAVFGGQKGLPADDVEVLRRYDGWMVGYGRLLDAAIARARAQGLLRTPEGARTFGSVLGVPGAGAAGGLGAALLALGAELRSGVETVLDLVGFDERVRDVDLVITGEGNMDEQSAAGKAPVGVARRAKRYGKPVIAVVGGRADNLDAVYGQGIDLVLPICRKPMGLEQALDPQEATTNLICAGLSLIHI
;
A
#
# COMPACT_ATOMS: atom_id res chain seq x y z
N VAL A 1 33.10 -0.54 -14.30
CA VAL A 1 32.83 -0.82 -15.72
C VAL A 1 33.04 0.45 -16.52
N TRP A 2 32.36 1.50 -16.20
CA TRP A 2 32.53 2.84 -16.78
C TRP A 2 33.19 3.74 -15.73
N SER A 3 34.52 3.94 -15.81
CA SER A 3 35.32 4.62 -14.80
C SER A 3 34.87 6.08 -14.56
N ASP A 4 34.28 6.70 -15.58
CA ASP A 4 33.90 8.11 -15.57
C ASP A 4 32.39 8.32 -15.41
N ALA A 5 31.62 7.24 -15.18
CA ALA A 5 30.19 7.33 -14.98
C ALA A 5 29.86 8.00 -13.63
N GLN A 6 28.97 8.96 -13.70
CA GLN A 6 28.32 9.52 -12.51
C GLN A 6 27.08 8.67 -12.21
N VAL A 7 26.98 8.15 -11.00
CA VAL A 7 25.87 7.33 -10.57
C VAL A 7 25.01 8.09 -9.57
N ALA A 8 23.75 8.31 -9.93
CA ALA A 8 22.73 8.81 -9.01
C ALA A 8 21.84 7.64 -8.56
N THR A 9 21.69 7.47 -7.27
CA THR A 9 20.79 6.45 -6.70
C THR A 9 19.50 7.10 -6.23
N LEU A 10 18.38 6.42 -6.49
CA LEU A 10 17.07 6.85 -6.06
C LEU A 10 16.33 5.65 -5.49
N PRO A 11 16.12 5.61 -4.16
CA PRO A 11 15.29 4.57 -3.56
C PRO A 11 13.86 4.66 -4.05
N LEU A 12 13.24 3.51 -4.28
CA LEU A 12 11.87 3.41 -4.77
C LEU A 12 11.10 2.32 -4.03
N ALA A 13 9.80 2.52 -3.98
CA ALA A 13 8.83 1.54 -3.51
C ALA A 13 7.53 1.65 -4.33
N ASP A 14 6.60 0.75 -4.09
CA ASP A 14 5.32 0.67 -4.81
C ASP A 14 4.09 1.05 -3.96
N GLY A 15 4.30 1.78 -2.87
CA GLY A 15 3.25 2.10 -1.90
C GLY A 15 3.11 1.04 -0.79
N GLY A 16 3.98 0.02 -0.79
CA GLY A 16 4.14 -0.95 0.28
C GLY A 16 5.30 -0.61 1.22
N GLU A 17 5.88 -1.65 1.81
CA GLU A 17 7.03 -1.55 2.71
C GLU A 17 8.23 -0.88 2.01
N GLY A 18 8.87 0.05 2.71
CA GLY A 18 10.01 0.83 2.21
C GLY A 18 9.63 2.15 1.53
N THR A 19 8.35 2.48 1.41
CA THR A 19 7.89 3.77 0.86
C THR A 19 8.37 4.94 1.71
N LEU A 20 8.29 4.82 3.05
CA LEU A 20 8.80 5.85 3.96
C LEU A 20 10.28 6.10 3.76
N ASP A 21 11.09 5.04 3.71
CA ASP A 21 12.54 5.16 3.56
C ASP A 21 12.91 5.74 2.18
N ALA A 22 12.17 5.36 1.12
CA ALA A 22 12.38 5.89 -0.21
C ALA A 22 12.10 7.39 -0.29
N VAL A 23 10.99 7.85 0.28
CA VAL A 23 10.62 9.27 0.27
C VAL A 23 11.52 10.07 1.21
N ALA A 24 11.85 9.54 2.40
CA ALA A 24 12.73 10.18 3.37
C ALA A 24 14.14 10.45 2.83
N ALA A 25 14.64 9.57 1.96
CA ALA A 25 15.93 9.80 1.28
C ALA A 25 15.93 11.04 0.37
N CYS A 26 14.75 11.55 0.02
CA CYS A 26 14.57 12.72 -0.84
C CYS A 26 14.17 14.00 -0.08
N GLY A 27 13.90 13.90 1.22
CA GLY A 27 13.56 15.04 2.09
C GLY A 27 12.46 14.72 3.09
N GLY A 28 12.15 15.70 3.95
CA GLY A 28 11.21 15.54 5.06
C GLY A 28 11.86 15.03 6.33
N GLU A 29 11.08 14.92 7.40
CA GLU A 29 11.49 14.47 8.73
C GLU A 29 10.76 13.18 9.10
N LEU A 30 11.51 12.13 9.45
CA LEU A 30 10.95 10.91 10.01
C LEU A 30 10.62 11.13 11.49
N VAL A 31 9.34 11.01 11.82
CA VAL A 31 8.81 11.13 13.18
C VAL A 31 8.34 9.77 13.66
N THR A 32 8.83 9.36 14.83
CA THR A 32 8.39 8.12 15.49
C THR A 32 7.29 8.41 16.50
N CYS A 33 6.24 7.60 16.48
CA CYS A 33 5.07 7.73 17.34
C CYS A 33 4.73 6.40 18.00
N GLU A 34 4.36 6.45 19.27
CA GLU A 34 3.74 5.30 19.93
C GLU A 34 2.24 5.27 19.59
N VAL A 35 1.80 4.16 19.01
CA VAL A 35 0.41 3.92 18.59
C VAL A 35 -0.04 2.53 19.05
N ALA A 36 -1.31 2.23 18.89
CA ALA A 36 -1.83 0.88 19.08
C ALA A 36 -1.34 -0.03 17.94
N GLY A 37 -0.74 -1.16 18.29
CA GLY A 37 -0.48 -2.24 17.35
C GLY A 37 -1.76 -3.01 17.00
N PRO A 38 -1.69 -3.94 16.03
CA PRO A 38 -2.88 -4.61 15.51
C PRO A 38 -3.59 -5.47 16.56
N LEU A 39 -2.89 -5.98 17.54
CA LEU A 39 -3.45 -6.84 18.59
C LEU A 39 -3.62 -6.14 19.95
N GLY A 40 -3.54 -4.80 19.96
CA GLY A 40 -3.74 -3.99 21.16
C GLY A 40 -2.47 -3.67 21.93
N ASP A 41 -1.34 -4.28 21.61
CA ASP A 41 -0.04 -3.91 22.15
C ASP A 41 0.40 -2.54 21.62
N ARG A 42 1.42 -1.93 22.25
CA ARG A 42 2.02 -0.69 21.73
C ARG A 42 2.95 -1.00 20.57
N ALA A 43 2.85 -0.21 19.52
CA ALA A 43 3.74 -0.23 18.37
C ALA A 43 4.46 1.11 18.24
N SER A 44 5.76 1.05 17.98
CA SER A 44 6.57 2.23 17.64
C SER A 44 6.54 2.41 16.14
N ALA A 45 5.70 3.30 15.65
CA ALA A 45 5.42 3.49 14.23
C ALA A 45 6.03 4.80 13.72
N ARG A 46 6.61 4.76 12.52
CA ARG A 46 7.19 5.94 11.86
C ARG A 46 6.18 6.57 10.91
N MET A 47 6.31 7.86 10.71
CA MET A 47 5.70 8.59 9.59
C MET A 47 6.69 9.64 9.09
N LEU A 48 6.59 10.02 7.82
CA LEU A 48 7.34 11.13 7.27
C LEU A 48 6.48 12.39 7.28
N VAL A 49 7.05 13.50 7.71
CA VAL A 49 6.42 14.84 7.65
C VAL A 49 7.27 15.71 6.73
N ASP A 50 6.64 16.26 5.72
CA ASP A 50 7.26 17.22 4.80
C ASP A 50 6.55 18.58 4.97
N GLY A 51 7.16 19.46 5.76
CA GLY A 51 6.60 20.77 6.06
C GLY A 51 6.59 21.71 4.84
N GLU A 52 7.52 21.54 3.90
CA GLU A 52 7.56 22.37 2.68
C GLU A 52 6.40 22.04 1.74
N ARG A 53 6.02 20.74 1.68
CA ARG A 53 4.90 20.25 0.87
C ARG A 53 3.57 20.19 1.64
N GLU A 54 3.57 20.56 2.91
CA GLU A 54 2.43 20.41 3.82
C GLU A 54 1.84 18.97 3.74
N SER A 55 2.70 17.97 3.73
CA SER A 55 2.30 16.58 3.55
C SER A 55 2.89 15.64 4.56
N ALA A 56 2.23 14.50 4.75
CA ALA A 56 2.75 13.38 5.52
C ALA A 56 2.63 12.09 4.70
N VAL A 57 3.58 11.17 4.90
CA VAL A 57 3.54 9.82 4.34
C VAL A 57 3.46 8.82 5.49
N ILE A 58 2.54 7.87 5.38
CA ILE A 58 2.29 6.81 6.35
C ILE A 58 2.34 5.48 5.62
N GLU A 59 3.06 4.50 6.15
CA GLU A 59 2.85 3.10 5.83
C GLU A 59 1.94 2.49 6.88
N MET A 60 0.82 1.90 6.48
CA MET A 60 -0.08 1.26 7.44
C MET A 60 0.60 0.11 8.18
N ALA A 61 1.61 -0.51 7.57
CA ALA A 61 2.38 -1.60 8.15
C ALA A 61 3.23 -1.18 9.35
N GLU A 62 3.58 0.08 9.50
CA GLU A 62 4.28 0.59 10.67
C GLU A 62 3.43 0.44 11.95
N ALA A 63 2.10 0.58 11.84
CA ALA A 63 1.18 0.43 12.96
C ALA A 63 0.46 -0.92 12.99
N ALA A 64 0.17 -1.50 11.83
CA ALA A 64 -0.70 -2.67 11.72
C ALA A 64 -0.17 -3.69 10.69
N GLY A 65 1.16 -3.83 10.62
CA GLY A 65 1.86 -4.73 9.71
C GLY A 65 1.82 -6.18 10.12
N ILE A 66 2.02 -7.06 9.13
CA ILE A 66 2.00 -8.52 9.32
C ILE A 66 3.09 -9.00 10.28
N GLY A 67 4.21 -8.26 10.38
CA GLY A 67 5.28 -8.55 11.33
C GLY A 67 4.86 -8.46 12.82
N TYR A 68 3.74 -7.80 13.13
CA TYR A 68 3.17 -7.74 14.47
C TYR A 68 2.17 -8.85 14.76
N SER A 69 1.92 -9.78 13.81
CA SER A 69 0.90 -10.81 13.94
C SER A 69 1.52 -12.21 13.89
N PRO A 70 1.10 -13.15 14.77
CA PRO A 70 1.48 -14.54 14.67
C PRO A 70 0.79 -15.28 13.50
N CYS A 71 -0.01 -14.60 12.70
CA CYS A 71 -0.74 -15.14 11.55
C CYS A 71 -1.61 -16.37 11.89
N THR A 72 -2.23 -16.37 13.07
CA THR A 72 -3.23 -17.36 13.47
C THR A 72 -4.64 -16.84 13.20
N GLU A 73 -5.64 -17.73 13.14
CA GLU A 73 -7.03 -17.33 12.93
C GLU A 73 -7.51 -16.33 14.00
N SER A 74 -7.18 -16.60 15.27
CA SER A 74 -7.54 -15.70 16.37
C SER A 74 -6.92 -14.30 16.20
N ALA A 75 -5.68 -14.23 15.77
CA ALA A 75 -5.02 -12.96 15.48
C ALA A 75 -5.65 -12.26 14.26
N ALA A 76 -5.93 -12.99 13.19
CA ALA A 76 -6.56 -12.46 11.98
C ALA A 76 -7.98 -11.91 12.22
N LEU A 77 -8.69 -12.49 13.19
CA LEU A 77 -10.02 -12.03 13.62
C LEU A 77 -9.95 -10.81 14.55
N ALA A 78 -8.89 -10.66 15.34
CA ALA A 78 -8.74 -9.59 16.33
C ALA A 78 -7.96 -8.37 15.81
N ALA A 79 -7.14 -8.55 14.77
CA ALA A 79 -6.25 -7.51 14.29
C ALA A 79 -6.98 -6.28 13.79
N SER A 80 -6.62 -5.11 14.31
CA SER A 80 -7.27 -3.82 14.11
C SER A 80 -6.36 -2.80 13.43
N THR A 81 -6.96 -1.93 12.64
CA THR A 81 -6.32 -0.77 12.02
C THR A 81 -6.30 0.48 12.91
N TYR A 82 -6.62 0.36 14.20
CA TYR A 82 -6.76 1.52 15.11
C TYR A 82 -5.51 2.42 15.11
N GLY A 83 -4.31 1.85 15.20
CA GLY A 83 -3.06 2.61 15.19
C GLY A 83 -2.81 3.39 13.89
N VAL A 84 -3.37 2.93 12.77
CA VAL A 84 -3.31 3.70 11.51
C VAL A 84 -4.08 5.01 11.65
N GLY A 85 -5.27 4.97 12.26
CA GLY A 85 -6.05 6.18 12.55
C GLY A 85 -5.33 7.13 13.50
N GLU A 86 -4.60 6.61 14.51
CA GLU A 86 -3.77 7.42 15.39
C GLU A 86 -2.63 8.13 14.63
N LEU A 87 -1.97 7.44 13.67
CA LEU A 87 -0.96 8.06 12.80
C LEU A 87 -1.58 9.17 11.94
N MET A 88 -2.76 8.94 11.36
CA MET A 88 -3.47 9.97 10.56
C MET A 88 -3.78 11.20 11.39
N LEU A 89 -4.28 11.05 12.64
CA LEU A 89 -4.50 12.18 13.53
C LEU A 89 -3.21 12.93 13.87
N ARG A 90 -2.11 12.22 14.01
CA ARG A 90 -0.82 12.87 14.24
C ARG A 90 -0.37 13.65 13.01
N ALA A 91 -0.54 13.09 11.80
CA ALA A 91 -0.24 13.77 10.56
C ALA A 91 -1.03 15.09 10.43
N VAL A 92 -2.33 15.07 10.72
CA VAL A 92 -3.14 16.30 10.74
C VAL A 92 -2.59 17.32 11.74
N ARG A 93 -2.21 16.88 12.95
CA ARG A 93 -1.66 17.77 13.99
C ARG A 93 -0.31 18.39 13.63
N THR A 94 0.45 17.82 12.70
CA THR A 94 1.67 18.45 12.16
C THR A 94 1.38 19.54 11.11
N GLY A 95 0.11 19.73 10.76
CA GLY A 95 -0.31 20.68 9.73
C GLY A 95 -0.33 20.11 8.31
N ALA A 96 -0.21 18.79 8.17
CA ALA A 96 -0.26 18.15 6.85
C ALA A 96 -1.64 18.35 6.19
N LYS A 97 -1.63 18.92 4.99
CA LYS A 97 -2.83 19.10 4.14
C LYS A 97 -3.06 17.92 3.20
N THR A 98 -2.03 17.12 2.97
CA THR A 98 -2.12 15.88 2.20
C THR A 98 -1.49 14.74 2.99
N ILE A 99 -2.22 13.64 3.14
CA ILE A 99 -1.76 12.42 3.80
C ILE A 99 -1.67 11.34 2.73
N TYR A 100 -0.46 10.88 2.44
CA TYR A 100 -0.20 9.71 1.59
C TYR A 100 -0.16 8.46 2.46
N ILE A 101 -0.91 7.41 2.09
CA ILE A 101 -1.01 6.18 2.88
C ILE A 101 -0.70 4.98 2.01
N GLY A 102 0.40 4.28 2.30
CA GLY A 102 0.74 3.01 1.70
C GLY A 102 0.01 1.86 2.38
N LEU A 103 -0.58 0.94 1.61
CA LEU A 103 -1.42 -0.16 2.10
C LEU A 103 -0.76 -1.54 2.13
N GLY A 104 0.50 -1.66 1.70
CA GLY A 104 1.22 -2.93 1.69
C GLY A 104 1.49 -3.49 3.10
N GLY A 105 1.75 -4.80 3.19
CA GLY A 105 2.24 -5.45 4.40
C GLY A 105 1.25 -5.60 5.57
N SER A 106 -0.07 -5.46 5.36
CA SER A 106 -1.09 -5.44 6.42
C SER A 106 -1.32 -6.78 7.12
N ALA A 107 -1.54 -6.76 8.45
CA ALA A 107 -2.03 -7.90 9.24
C ALA A 107 -3.56 -7.97 9.36
N THR A 108 -4.26 -6.88 9.07
CA THR A 108 -5.64 -6.64 9.46
C THR A 108 -6.66 -7.08 8.42
N ASN A 109 -7.88 -7.38 8.89
CA ASN A 109 -9.03 -7.74 8.08
C ASN A 109 -10.31 -7.03 8.56
N ASP A 110 -10.18 -5.93 9.29
CA ASP A 110 -11.26 -5.23 9.98
C ASP A 110 -12.04 -4.23 9.11
N GLY A 111 -11.81 -4.24 7.78
CA GLY A 111 -12.47 -3.28 6.90
C GLY A 111 -12.10 -1.82 7.16
N GLY A 112 -11.05 -1.55 7.95
CA GLY A 112 -10.66 -0.22 8.38
C GLY A 112 -11.53 0.33 9.54
N ALA A 113 -12.35 -0.50 10.19
CA ALA A 113 -13.22 -0.08 11.27
C ALA A 113 -12.43 0.52 12.45
N GLY A 114 -11.31 -0.10 12.84
CA GLY A 114 -10.44 0.43 13.88
C GLY A 114 -9.87 1.81 13.55
N MET A 115 -9.41 2.02 12.31
CA MET A 115 -8.95 3.34 11.85
C MET A 115 -10.07 4.39 11.97
N LEU A 116 -11.29 4.05 11.55
CA LEU A 116 -12.44 4.95 11.66
C LEU A 116 -12.74 5.30 13.13
N GLN A 117 -12.72 4.29 14.04
CA GLN A 117 -12.91 4.51 15.48
C GLN A 117 -11.82 5.42 16.07
N ALA A 118 -10.55 5.21 15.71
CA ALA A 118 -9.44 6.06 16.15
C ALA A 118 -9.59 7.52 15.68
N LEU A 119 -10.14 7.74 14.49
CA LEU A 119 -10.48 9.06 13.96
C LEU A 119 -11.73 9.67 14.61
N GLY A 120 -12.41 8.92 15.49
CA GLY A 120 -13.61 9.37 16.19
C GLY A 120 -14.93 9.01 15.51
N ALA A 121 -14.93 8.29 14.39
CA ALA A 121 -16.15 7.76 13.79
C ALA A 121 -16.82 6.77 14.76
N ARG A 122 -18.13 6.73 14.75
CA ARG A 122 -18.89 5.77 15.53
C ARG A 122 -19.17 4.53 14.69
N VAL A 123 -18.56 3.42 15.08
CA VAL A 123 -18.82 2.09 14.52
C VAL A 123 -19.41 1.26 15.67
N VAL A 124 -20.72 1.15 15.70
CA VAL A 124 -21.45 0.69 16.89
C VAL A 124 -22.40 -0.46 16.60
N ASP A 125 -22.68 -1.22 17.64
CA ASP A 125 -23.69 -2.30 17.66
C ASP A 125 -25.13 -1.74 17.76
N ASP A 126 -26.12 -2.61 17.89
CA ASP A 126 -27.54 -2.28 18.00
C ASP A 126 -27.92 -1.61 19.34
N GLN A 127 -27.02 -1.67 20.34
CA GLN A 127 -27.16 -0.98 21.61
C GLN A 127 -26.45 0.37 21.64
N GLY A 128 -25.74 0.74 20.54
CA GLY A 128 -24.99 1.97 20.42
C GLY A 128 -23.62 1.94 21.13
N CYS A 129 -23.12 0.75 21.48
CA CYS A 129 -21.79 0.54 22.02
C CYS A 129 -20.79 0.33 20.89
N ASP A 130 -19.55 0.82 21.05
CA ASP A 130 -18.48 0.57 20.08
C ASP A 130 -18.24 -0.94 19.92
N VAL A 131 -18.14 -1.39 18.67
CA VAL A 131 -17.86 -2.82 18.38
C VAL A 131 -16.43 -3.18 18.75
N ALA A 132 -16.22 -4.47 19.04
CA ALA A 132 -14.90 -5.01 19.32
C ALA A 132 -13.93 -4.79 18.13
N PRO A 133 -12.61 -4.68 18.37
CA PRO A 133 -11.62 -4.56 17.31
C PRO A 133 -11.56 -5.81 16.42
N GLY A 134 -11.07 -5.62 15.20
CA GLY A 134 -10.82 -6.67 14.25
C GLY A 134 -12.03 -7.10 13.42
N LEU A 135 -11.82 -8.11 12.57
CA LEU A 135 -12.85 -8.68 11.71
C LEU A 135 -14.04 -9.23 12.49
N ALA A 136 -13.79 -9.81 13.68
CA ALA A 136 -14.84 -10.35 14.53
C ALA A 136 -15.84 -9.28 14.97
N GLY A 137 -15.40 -8.05 15.20
CA GLY A 137 -16.29 -6.94 15.56
C GLY A 137 -17.28 -6.58 14.46
N LEU A 138 -16.96 -6.83 13.19
CA LEU A 138 -17.83 -6.52 12.07
C LEU A 138 -19.14 -7.32 12.06
N GLU A 139 -19.19 -8.49 12.73
CA GLU A 139 -20.41 -9.27 12.89
C GLU A 139 -21.52 -8.48 13.58
N GLN A 140 -21.16 -7.59 14.52
CA GLN A 140 -22.10 -6.90 15.40
C GLN A 140 -22.39 -5.46 14.94
N VAL A 141 -21.71 -4.95 13.89
CA VAL A 141 -21.93 -3.57 13.45
C VAL A 141 -23.36 -3.35 13.01
N ALA A 142 -24.05 -2.43 13.65
CA ALA A 142 -25.42 -2.02 13.31
C ALA A 142 -25.47 -0.60 12.70
N SER A 143 -24.48 0.26 13.00
CA SER A 143 -24.43 1.63 12.48
C SER A 143 -22.99 2.13 12.34
N VAL A 144 -22.77 2.98 11.32
CA VAL A 144 -21.53 3.73 11.12
C VAL A 144 -21.85 5.21 10.95
N ASP A 145 -21.20 6.09 11.74
CA ASP A 145 -21.26 7.54 11.54
C ASP A 145 -19.86 8.09 11.31
N LEU A 146 -19.64 8.67 10.13
CA LEU A 146 -18.35 9.20 9.67
C LEU A 146 -18.13 10.67 10.05
N ALA A 147 -19.17 11.39 10.50
CA ALA A 147 -19.09 12.83 10.70
C ALA A 147 -17.96 13.26 11.65
N PRO A 148 -17.75 12.61 12.81
CA PRO A 148 -16.65 13.00 13.70
C PRO A 148 -15.27 12.75 13.08
N ALA A 149 -15.08 11.65 12.33
CA ALA A 149 -13.82 11.36 11.67
C ALA A 149 -13.49 12.38 10.56
N LEU A 150 -14.49 12.74 9.75
CA LEU A 150 -14.34 13.78 8.73
C LEU A 150 -13.97 15.13 9.32
N GLN A 151 -14.57 15.48 10.46
CA GLN A 151 -14.21 16.70 11.20
C GLN A 151 -12.78 16.65 11.76
N ALA A 152 -12.36 15.50 12.29
CA ALA A 152 -11.02 15.33 12.85
C ALA A 152 -9.91 15.39 11.78
N LEU A 153 -10.22 15.09 10.54
CA LEU A 153 -9.29 15.18 9.39
C LEU A 153 -9.07 16.62 8.90
N ASP A 154 -9.88 17.59 9.34
CA ASP A 154 -9.70 19.03 9.06
C ASP A 154 -9.49 19.34 7.57
N ASP A 155 -10.31 18.77 6.70
CA ASP A 155 -10.23 18.87 5.23
C ASP A 155 -8.90 18.32 4.61
N ALA A 156 -8.08 17.60 5.36
CA ALA A 156 -6.86 16.99 4.82
C ALA A 156 -7.20 16.03 3.68
N ARG A 157 -6.50 16.16 2.56
CA ARG A 157 -6.63 15.27 1.41
C ARG A 157 -5.95 13.95 1.72
N ILE A 158 -6.63 12.84 1.48
CA ILE A 158 -6.09 11.50 1.66
C ILE A 158 -5.79 10.89 0.28
N VAL A 159 -4.56 10.47 0.07
CA VAL A 159 -4.10 9.78 -1.14
C VAL A 159 -3.62 8.40 -0.75
N VAL A 160 -4.28 7.39 -1.26
CA VAL A 160 -3.96 5.98 -1.00
C VAL A 160 -3.06 5.46 -2.09
N LEU A 161 -1.90 4.93 -1.69
CA LEU A 161 -0.92 4.33 -2.57
C LEU A 161 -1.16 2.82 -2.63
N SER A 162 -1.75 2.35 -3.73
CA SER A 162 -2.03 0.94 -3.90
C SER A 162 -2.19 0.58 -5.37
N ASP A 163 -1.51 -0.49 -5.80
CA ASP A 163 -1.68 -1.10 -7.11
C ASP A 163 -2.59 -2.36 -7.05
N VAL A 164 -3.23 -2.60 -5.89
CA VAL A 164 -4.20 -3.67 -5.68
C VAL A 164 -5.56 -3.26 -6.25
N GLU A 165 -6.14 -4.09 -7.11
CA GLU A 165 -7.46 -3.87 -7.73
C GLU A 165 -8.58 -4.73 -7.12
N ASN A 166 -8.31 -5.46 -6.04
CA ASN A 166 -9.28 -6.35 -5.41
C ASN A 166 -10.44 -5.54 -4.81
N PRO A 167 -11.71 -5.94 -5.07
CA PRO A 167 -12.87 -5.35 -4.41
C PRO A 167 -12.88 -5.73 -2.92
N LEU A 168 -13.76 -5.11 -2.15
CA LEU A 168 -13.87 -5.40 -0.73
C LEU A 168 -14.26 -6.86 -0.45
N VAL A 169 -15.21 -7.41 -1.20
CA VAL A 169 -15.85 -8.70 -0.94
C VAL A 169 -15.91 -9.62 -2.15
N GLY A 170 -16.27 -10.88 -1.90
CA GLY A 170 -16.49 -11.88 -2.93
C GLY A 170 -15.24 -12.67 -3.31
N ARG A 171 -15.29 -13.45 -4.40
CA ARG A 171 -14.21 -14.38 -4.80
C ARG A 171 -12.84 -13.72 -5.01
N ARG A 172 -12.81 -12.45 -5.37
CA ARG A 172 -11.61 -11.63 -5.54
C ARG A 172 -11.46 -10.61 -4.42
N GLY A 173 -12.28 -10.70 -3.38
CA GLY A 173 -12.31 -9.78 -2.25
C GLY A 173 -11.12 -9.91 -1.31
N ALA A 174 -11.07 -8.99 -0.35
CA ALA A 174 -9.99 -8.88 0.64
C ALA A 174 -9.69 -10.20 1.35
N LEU A 175 -10.73 -10.84 1.89
CA LEU A 175 -10.57 -12.06 2.71
C LEU A 175 -10.22 -13.28 1.86
N ALA A 176 -10.83 -13.42 0.67
CA ALA A 176 -10.62 -14.56 -0.21
C ALA A 176 -9.20 -14.60 -0.78
N VAL A 177 -8.60 -13.44 -1.06
CA VAL A 177 -7.28 -13.36 -1.70
C VAL A 177 -6.16 -13.22 -0.67
N PHE A 178 -6.35 -12.40 0.36
CA PHE A 178 -5.28 -12.04 1.29
C PHE A 178 -5.48 -12.59 2.71
N GLY A 179 -6.65 -13.16 3.01
CA GLY A 179 -6.96 -13.62 4.37
C GLY A 179 -6.09 -14.79 4.83
N GLY A 180 -5.80 -15.74 3.93
CA GLY A 180 -5.01 -16.92 4.25
C GLY A 180 -3.61 -16.61 4.76
N GLN A 181 -2.89 -15.68 4.14
CA GLN A 181 -1.55 -15.27 4.58
C GLN A 181 -1.55 -14.58 5.96
N LYS A 182 -2.71 -14.07 6.40
CA LYS A 182 -2.91 -13.42 7.69
C LYS A 182 -3.40 -14.38 8.77
N GLY A 183 -3.67 -15.63 8.41
CA GLY A 183 -4.10 -16.70 9.32
C GLY A 183 -5.56 -17.14 9.21
N LEU A 184 -6.37 -16.56 8.31
CA LEU A 184 -7.72 -17.06 8.06
C LEU A 184 -7.68 -18.44 7.41
N PRO A 185 -8.66 -19.35 7.71
CA PRO A 185 -8.71 -20.71 7.18
C PRO A 185 -9.03 -20.70 5.68
N ALA A 186 -8.01 -20.58 4.83
CA ALA A 186 -8.16 -20.42 3.37
C ALA A 186 -8.87 -21.63 2.71
N ASP A 187 -8.76 -22.82 3.30
CA ASP A 187 -9.36 -24.06 2.79
C ASP A 187 -10.81 -24.27 3.27
N ASP A 188 -11.29 -23.50 4.25
CA ASP A 188 -12.66 -23.57 4.75
C ASP A 188 -13.56 -22.53 4.09
N VAL A 189 -14.15 -22.92 2.97
CA VAL A 189 -15.00 -22.04 2.15
C VAL A 189 -16.24 -21.55 2.91
N GLU A 190 -16.78 -22.34 3.86
CA GLU A 190 -17.98 -21.94 4.63
C GLU A 190 -17.63 -20.88 5.66
N VAL A 191 -16.52 -21.05 6.36
CA VAL A 191 -16.01 -20.07 7.31
C VAL A 191 -15.65 -18.76 6.59
N LEU A 192 -14.91 -18.83 5.48
CA LEU A 192 -14.60 -17.63 4.70
C LEU A 192 -15.85 -16.92 4.17
N ARG A 193 -16.86 -17.65 3.73
CA ARG A 193 -18.13 -17.07 3.29
C ARG A 193 -18.86 -16.35 4.43
N ARG A 194 -18.82 -16.92 5.64
CA ARG A 194 -19.39 -16.26 6.83
C ARG A 194 -18.67 -14.95 7.12
N TYR A 195 -17.35 -14.95 7.13
CA TYR A 195 -16.54 -13.74 7.36
C TYR A 195 -16.74 -12.69 6.26
N ASP A 196 -16.81 -13.12 5.01
CA ASP A 196 -17.14 -12.22 3.89
C ASP A 196 -18.54 -11.61 4.04
N GLY A 197 -19.48 -12.38 4.60
CA GLY A 197 -20.80 -11.89 4.96
C GLY A 197 -20.80 -10.75 5.97
N TRP A 198 -19.95 -10.79 6.99
CA TRP A 198 -19.75 -9.68 7.93
C TRP A 198 -19.21 -8.44 7.22
N MET A 199 -18.20 -8.63 6.35
CA MET A 199 -17.65 -7.56 5.54
C MET A 199 -18.68 -6.95 4.58
N VAL A 200 -19.56 -7.75 3.99
CA VAL A 200 -20.69 -7.27 3.16
C VAL A 200 -21.64 -6.42 3.98
N GLY A 201 -22.02 -6.88 5.19
CA GLY A 201 -22.88 -6.13 6.09
C GLY A 201 -22.28 -4.75 6.42
N TYR A 202 -21.02 -4.75 6.86
CA TYR A 202 -20.28 -3.54 7.18
C TYR A 202 -20.14 -2.59 5.98
N GLY A 203 -19.79 -3.11 4.80
CA GLY A 203 -19.65 -2.29 3.59
C GLY A 203 -20.94 -1.60 3.17
N ARG A 204 -22.11 -2.22 3.37
CA ARG A 204 -23.43 -1.59 3.16
C ARG A 204 -23.69 -0.46 4.15
N LEU A 205 -23.25 -0.60 5.39
CA LEU A 205 -23.34 0.45 6.40
C LEU A 205 -22.40 1.63 6.08
N LEU A 206 -21.21 1.35 5.55
CA LEU A 206 -20.32 2.38 5.00
C LEU A 206 -20.99 3.14 3.85
N ASP A 207 -21.64 2.46 2.90
CA ASP A 207 -22.35 3.12 1.80
C ASP A 207 -23.44 4.06 2.32
N ALA A 208 -24.21 3.61 3.32
CA ALA A 208 -25.21 4.44 3.97
C ALA A 208 -24.59 5.65 4.71
N ALA A 209 -23.44 5.46 5.35
CA ALA A 209 -22.72 6.53 6.04
C ALA A 209 -22.14 7.56 5.05
N ILE A 210 -21.58 7.12 3.92
CA ILE A 210 -21.14 7.98 2.81
C ILE A 210 -22.30 8.85 2.29
N ALA A 211 -23.45 8.23 2.05
CA ALA A 211 -24.63 8.95 1.56
C ALA A 211 -25.09 10.04 2.56
N ARG A 212 -25.07 9.73 3.86
CA ARG A 212 -25.39 10.71 4.91
C ARG A 212 -24.37 11.84 4.97
N ALA A 213 -23.07 11.52 4.96
CA ALA A 213 -22.00 12.53 5.02
C ALA A 213 -22.05 13.48 3.80
N ARG A 214 -22.35 12.96 2.61
CA ARG A 214 -22.59 13.77 1.39
C ARG A 214 -23.80 14.67 1.53
N ALA A 215 -24.92 14.16 2.02
CA ALA A 215 -26.14 14.95 2.24
C ALA A 215 -25.94 16.08 3.26
N GLN A 216 -25.03 15.89 4.22
CA GLN A 216 -24.64 16.89 5.22
C GLN A 216 -23.56 17.88 4.70
N GLY A 217 -23.04 17.69 3.50
CA GLY A 217 -21.96 18.51 2.95
C GLY A 217 -20.58 18.30 3.58
N LEU A 218 -20.43 17.24 4.41
CA LEU A 218 -19.18 16.91 5.08
C LEU A 218 -18.20 16.18 4.17
N LEU A 219 -18.71 15.41 3.20
CA LEU A 219 -17.91 14.68 2.26
C LEU A 219 -18.02 15.33 0.87
N ARG A 220 -16.95 15.99 0.45
CA ARG A 220 -16.83 16.56 -0.89
C ARG A 220 -16.32 15.51 -1.86
N THR A 221 -16.93 15.42 -3.05
CA THR A 221 -16.35 14.65 -4.14
C THR A 221 -15.31 15.55 -4.81
N PRO A 222 -14.00 15.18 -4.81
CA PRO A 222 -13.01 15.96 -5.52
C PRO A 222 -13.40 16.11 -7.00
N GLU A 223 -13.11 17.27 -7.59
CA GLU A 223 -13.37 17.52 -9.00
C GLU A 223 -12.64 16.48 -9.85
N GLY A 224 -13.36 15.75 -10.71
CA GLY A 224 -12.81 14.66 -11.50
C GLY A 224 -12.72 13.29 -10.80
N ALA A 225 -13.05 13.19 -9.52
CA ALA A 225 -13.08 11.89 -8.82
C ALA A 225 -14.23 11.02 -9.33
N ARG A 226 -13.96 9.73 -9.54
CA ARG A 226 -15.00 8.77 -9.92
C ARG A 226 -15.97 8.60 -8.75
N THR A 227 -17.24 8.91 -8.98
CA THR A 227 -18.30 8.52 -8.06
C THR A 227 -18.56 7.02 -8.22
N PHE A 228 -18.58 6.30 -7.13
CA PHE A 228 -18.94 4.89 -7.10
C PHE A 228 -20.29 4.70 -6.44
N GLY A 229 -21.03 3.67 -6.86
CA GLY A 229 -22.35 3.36 -6.30
C GLY A 229 -22.28 2.64 -4.95
N SER A 230 -21.24 1.83 -4.73
CA SER A 230 -21.00 1.07 -3.49
C SER A 230 -19.53 0.77 -3.33
N VAL A 231 -19.00 0.85 -2.10
CA VAL A 231 -17.61 0.49 -1.77
C VAL A 231 -17.33 -1.00 -1.94
N LEU A 232 -18.36 -1.85 -1.93
CA LEU A 232 -18.23 -3.30 -2.02
C LEU A 232 -17.47 -3.76 -3.27
N GLY A 233 -17.70 -3.10 -4.41
CA GLY A 233 -17.16 -3.48 -5.70
C GLY A 233 -16.07 -2.57 -6.25
N VAL A 234 -15.66 -1.53 -5.51
CA VAL A 234 -14.63 -0.60 -6.00
C VAL A 234 -13.29 -1.31 -6.09
N PRO A 235 -12.58 -1.26 -7.24
CA PRO A 235 -11.22 -1.74 -7.32
C PRO A 235 -10.32 -1.04 -6.29
N GLY A 236 -9.56 -1.81 -5.51
CA GLY A 236 -8.71 -1.31 -4.43
C GLY A 236 -9.40 -1.20 -3.06
N ALA A 237 -10.73 -1.31 -2.98
CA ALA A 237 -11.45 -1.28 -1.70
C ALA A 237 -11.03 -2.43 -0.77
N GLY A 238 -10.64 -3.58 -1.33
CA GLY A 238 -10.17 -4.75 -0.56
C GLY A 238 -8.72 -4.66 -0.07
N ALA A 239 -7.97 -3.66 -0.49
CA ALA A 239 -6.58 -3.51 -0.07
C ALA A 239 -6.48 -3.39 1.46
N ALA A 240 -5.41 -3.98 2.03
CA ALA A 240 -5.16 -4.02 3.48
C ALA A 240 -6.36 -4.53 4.31
N GLY A 241 -7.01 -5.63 3.82
CA GLY A 241 -8.13 -6.23 4.55
C GLY A 241 -9.37 -5.33 4.64
N GLY A 242 -9.56 -4.48 3.64
CA GLY A 242 -10.69 -3.56 3.52
C GLY A 242 -10.43 -2.15 4.06
N LEU A 243 -9.22 -1.84 4.52
CA LEU A 243 -8.84 -0.47 4.89
C LEU A 243 -9.07 0.49 3.71
N GLY A 244 -8.82 0.02 2.45
CA GLY A 244 -9.13 0.78 1.25
C GLY A 244 -10.58 1.26 1.18
N ALA A 245 -11.56 0.43 1.56
CA ALA A 245 -12.98 0.81 1.60
C ALA A 245 -13.26 1.92 2.61
N ALA A 246 -12.70 1.82 3.82
CA ALA A 246 -12.85 2.84 4.85
C ALA A 246 -12.22 4.18 4.43
N LEU A 247 -11.04 4.15 3.81
CA LEU A 247 -10.38 5.35 3.29
C LEU A 247 -11.20 5.99 2.15
N LEU A 248 -11.77 5.19 1.25
CA LEU A 248 -12.72 5.67 0.24
C LEU A 248 -13.95 6.32 0.88
N ALA A 249 -14.46 5.77 2.01
CA ALA A 249 -15.57 6.33 2.74
C ALA A 249 -15.25 7.71 3.35
N LEU A 250 -13.99 7.99 3.62
CA LEU A 250 -13.49 9.31 4.03
C LEU A 250 -13.14 10.24 2.86
N GLY A 251 -13.41 9.83 1.62
CA GLY A 251 -13.15 10.64 0.42
C GLY A 251 -11.73 10.51 -0.12
N ALA A 252 -11.00 9.48 0.26
CA ALA A 252 -9.65 9.25 -0.24
C ALA A 252 -9.63 8.99 -1.76
N GLU A 253 -8.53 9.39 -2.38
CA GLU A 253 -8.20 9.12 -3.77
C GLU A 253 -7.26 7.93 -3.86
N LEU A 254 -7.65 6.87 -4.58
CA LEU A 254 -6.77 5.74 -4.88
C LEU A 254 -5.86 6.11 -6.05
N ARG A 255 -4.56 5.98 -5.87
CA ARG A 255 -3.54 6.20 -6.90
C ARG A 255 -2.60 5.02 -7.00
N SER A 256 -2.01 4.83 -8.19
CA SER A 256 -0.88 3.91 -8.35
C SER A 256 0.22 4.25 -7.35
N GLY A 257 0.64 3.25 -6.58
CA GLY A 257 1.71 3.40 -5.60
C GLY A 257 3.01 3.82 -6.27
N VAL A 258 3.41 3.11 -7.31
CA VAL A 258 4.66 3.39 -8.04
C VAL A 258 4.67 4.80 -8.65
N GLU A 259 3.63 5.19 -9.37
CA GLU A 259 3.59 6.52 -10.02
C GLU A 259 3.64 7.64 -8.96
N THR A 260 2.92 7.46 -7.85
CA THR A 260 2.91 8.46 -6.79
C THR A 260 4.25 8.55 -6.05
N VAL A 261 4.90 7.41 -5.79
CA VAL A 261 6.24 7.41 -5.19
C VAL A 261 7.25 8.06 -6.13
N LEU A 262 7.19 7.80 -7.44
CA LEU A 262 8.03 8.48 -8.44
C LEU A 262 7.86 10.00 -8.41
N ASP A 263 6.62 10.49 -8.21
CA ASP A 263 6.36 11.93 -8.03
C ASP A 263 6.98 12.45 -6.73
N LEU A 264 6.79 11.74 -5.61
CA LEU A 264 7.27 12.15 -4.29
C LEU A 264 8.81 12.22 -4.23
N VAL A 265 9.51 11.29 -4.89
CA VAL A 265 10.98 11.26 -4.91
C VAL A 265 11.60 12.16 -5.99
N GLY A 266 10.80 12.88 -6.78
CA GLY A 266 11.28 13.78 -7.82
C GLY A 266 12.00 13.05 -8.96
N PHE A 267 11.45 11.93 -9.40
CA PHE A 267 12.07 11.11 -10.46
C PHE A 267 12.23 11.88 -11.77
N ASP A 268 11.23 12.67 -12.15
CA ASP A 268 11.20 13.38 -13.44
C ASP A 268 12.33 14.42 -13.57
N GLU A 269 12.67 15.10 -12.48
CA GLU A 269 13.78 16.07 -12.47
C GLU A 269 15.12 15.35 -12.66
N ARG A 270 15.27 14.18 -12.02
CA ARG A 270 16.55 13.44 -12.04
C ARG A 270 16.77 12.68 -13.34
N VAL A 271 15.70 12.13 -13.94
CA VAL A 271 15.82 11.29 -15.14
C VAL A 271 16.17 12.07 -16.40
N ARG A 272 15.92 13.37 -16.43
CA ARG A 272 16.19 14.23 -17.61
C ARG A 272 17.67 14.24 -18.00
N ASP A 273 18.54 14.23 -17.01
CA ASP A 273 19.98 14.45 -17.19
C ASP A 273 20.81 13.15 -17.18
N VAL A 274 20.15 11.97 -17.13
CA VAL A 274 20.85 10.69 -17.19
C VAL A 274 20.85 10.10 -18.59
N ASP A 275 21.85 9.28 -18.90
CA ASP A 275 21.96 8.58 -20.19
C ASP A 275 21.28 7.19 -20.14
N LEU A 276 21.19 6.59 -18.95
CA LEU A 276 20.67 5.23 -18.73
C LEU A 276 19.99 5.15 -17.38
N VAL A 277 18.86 4.44 -17.33
CA VAL A 277 18.17 4.07 -16.09
C VAL A 277 18.38 2.58 -15.84
N ILE A 278 18.81 2.25 -14.62
CA ILE A 278 18.91 0.87 -14.14
C ILE A 278 17.90 0.69 -13.02
N THR A 279 17.05 -0.30 -13.14
CA THR A 279 16.07 -0.71 -12.12
C THR A 279 16.19 -2.20 -11.86
N GLY A 280 15.40 -2.75 -10.93
CA GLY A 280 15.44 -4.17 -10.64
C GLY A 280 14.39 -4.66 -9.68
N GLU A 281 14.26 -5.97 -9.61
CA GLU A 281 13.42 -6.69 -8.64
C GLU A 281 13.97 -8.11 -8.42
N GLY A 282 13.41 -8.80 -7.41
CA GLY A 282 13.84 -10.17 -7.09
C GLY A 282 13.53 -11.17 -8.20
N ASN A 283 12.33 -11.15 -8.77
CA ASN A 283 11.92 -12.03 -9.86
C ASN A 283 10.96 -11.30 -10.80
N MET A 284 11.33 -11.27 -12.09
CA MET A 284 10.55 -10.62 -13.13
C MET A 284 9.76 -11.64 -13.94
N ASP A 285 8.45 -11.45 -14.01
CA ASP A 285 7.50 -12.32 -14.69
C ASP A 285 6.37 -11.49 -15.35
N GLU A 286 5.37 -12.16 -15.92
CA GLU A 286 4.23 -11.47 -16.55
C GLU A 286 3.45 -10.56 -15.56
N GLN A 287 3.43 -10.90 -14.26
CA GLN A 287 2.78 -10.07 -13.25
C GLN A 287 3.53 -8.76 -13.01
N SER A 288 4.84 -8.73 -13.26
CA SER A 288 5.63 -7.50 -13.19
C SER A 288 5.14 -6.43 -14.16
N ALA A 289 4.58 -6.84 -15.32
CA ALA A 289 3.98 -5.92 -16.30
C ALA A 289 2.70 -5.22 -15.77
N ALA A 290 2.06 -5.76 -14.73
CA ALA A 290 0.84 -5.20 -14.14
C ALA A 290 1.05 -3.94 -13.27
N GLY A 291 2.26 -3.35 -13.25
CA GLY A 291 2.50 -2.07 -12.59
C GLY A 291 3.47 -2.11 -11.41
N LYS A 292 4.29 -3.18 -11.28
CA LYS A 292 5.36 -3.20 -10.28
C LYS A 292 6.42 -2.11 -10.53
N ALA A 293 7.19 -1.77 -9.50
CA ALA A 293 8.15 -0.68 -9.51
C ALA A 293 9.05 -0.60 -10.76
N PRO A 294 9.69 -1.69 -11.25
CA PRO A 294 10.55 -1.62 -12.44
C PRO A 294 9.83 -1.16 -13.71
N VAL A 295 8.58 -1.60 -13.88
CA VAL A 295 7.75 -1.24 -15.04
C VAL A 295 7.26 0.20 -14.94
N GLY A 296 6.89 0.67 -13.75
CA GLY A 296 6.55 2.08 -13.51
C GLY A 296 7.72 3.00 -13.84
N VAL A 297 8.92 2.65 -13.36
CA VAL A 297 10.19 3.36 -13.70
C VAL A 297 10.41 3.39 -15.20
N ALA A 298 10.27 2.25 -15.88
CA ALA A 298 10.50 2.17 -17.31
C ALA A 298 9.53 3.05 -18.11
N ARG A 299 8.23 2.96 -17.82
CA ARG A 299 7.23 3.83 -18.45
C ARG A 299 7.55 5.30 -18.27
N ARG A 300 7.97 5.69 -17.06
CA ARG A 300 8.29 7.07 -16.73
C ARG A 300 9.56 7.53 -17.45
N ALA A 301 10.64 6.72 -17.44
CA ALA A 301 11.89 7.00 -18.14
C ALA A 301 11.71 7.15 -19.66
N LYS A 302 10.82 6.34 -20.25
CA LYS A 302 10.50 6.40 -21.68
C LYS A 302 9.85 7.72 -22.10
N ARG A 303 9.15 8.42 -21.21
CA ARG A 303 8.63 9.78 -21.50
C ARG A 303 9.75 10.76 -21.81
N TYR A 304 10.97 10.48 -21.30
CA TYR A 304 12.19 11.27 -21.49
C TYR A 304 13.15 10.61 -22.50
N GLY A 305 12.73 9.58 -23.22
CA GLY A 305 13.53 8.87 -24.22
C GLY A 305 14.71 8.09 -23.65
N LYS A 306 14.72 7.78 -22.36
CA LYS A 306 15.85 7.11 -21.72
C LYS A 306 15.77 5.59 -21.88
N PRO A 307 16.90 4.92 -22.18
CA PRO A 307 16.99 3.46 -22.15
C PRO A 307 16.90 2.96 -20.70
N VAL A 308 16.28 1.76 -20.53
CA VAL A 308 16.04 1.16 -19.23
C VAL A 308 16.50 -0.29 -19.20
N ILE A 309 17.35 -0.60 -18.25
CA ILE A 309 17.82 -1.97 -17.98
C ILE A 309 17.23 -2.41 -16.64
N ALA A 310 16.59 -3.57 -16.61
CA ALA A 310 16.18 -4.23 -15.38
C ALA A 310 17.20 -5.32 -14.99
N VAL A 311 17.81 -5.16 -13.82
CA VAL A 311 18.70 -6.17 -13.22
C VAL A 311 17.87 -6.93 -12.20
N VAL A 312 17.73 -8.25 -12.38
CA VAL A 312 16.78 -9.07 -11.63
C VAL A 312 17.42 -10.33 -11.05
N GLY A 313 16.92 -10.81 -9.93
CA GLY A 313 17.39 -12.06 -9.32
C GLY A 313 17.08 -13.25 -10.22
N GLY A 314 15.83 -13.37 -10.68
CA GLY A 314 15.34 -14.37 -11.63
C GLY A 314 14.44 -13.73 -12.68
N ARG A 315 14.20 -14.47 -13.77
CA ARG A 315 13.26 -14.05 -14.83
C ARG A 315 12.45 -15.23 -15.35
N ALA A 316 11.21 -14.98 -15.73
CA ALA A 316 10.42 -15.94 -16.50
C ALA A 316 10.90 -16.02 -17.97
N ASP A 317 10.47 -17.06 -18.67
CA ASP A 317 10.83 -17.24 -20.09
C ASP A 317 10.15 -16.22 -21.01
N ASN A 318 8.86 -15.93 -20.75
CA ASN A 318 8.09 -14.94 -21.50
C ASN A 318 8.05 -13.61 -20.76
N LEU A 319 8.61 -12.57 -21.36
CA LEU A 319 8.64 -11.19 -20.85
C LEU A 319 8.15 -10.18 -21.89
N ASP A 320 7.43 -10.61 -22.94
CA ASP A 320 6.97 -9.71 -24.01
C ASP A 320 6.14 -8.56 -23.46
N ALA A 321 5.26 -8.84 -22.47
CA ALA A 321 4.47 -7.83 -21.80
C ALA A 321 5.35 -6.80 -21.06
N VAL A 322 6.46 -7.23 -20.45
CA VAL A 322 7.40 -6.36 -19.72
C VAL A 322 8.18 -5.46 -20.69
N TYR A 323 8.70 -6.04 -21.79
CA TYR A 323 9.37 -5.26 -22.83
C TYR A 323 8.43 -4.24 -23.47
N GLY A 324 7.17 -4.62 -23.69
CA GLY A 324 6.12 -3.71 -24.19
C GLY A 324 5.84 -2.50 -23.27
N GLN A 325 6.27 -2.55 -22.01
CA GLN A 325 6.15 -1.46 -21.04
C GLN A 325 7.37 -0.51 -20.98
N GLY A 326 8.39 -0.76 -21.81
CA GLY A 326 9.52 0.16 -21.96
C GLY A 326 10.83 -0.29 -21.29
N ILE A 327 10.91 -1.53 -20.80
CA ILE A 327 12.19 -2.12 -20.42
C ILE A 327 12.91 -2.56 -21.72
N ASP A 328 14.16 -2.14 -21.91
CA ASP A 328 14.93 -2.48 -23.12
C ASP A 328 15.72 -3.77 -22.94
N LEU A 329 16.17 -4.06 -21.73
CA LEU A 329 16.92 -5.25 -21.40
C LEU A 329 16.57 -5.76 -20.01
N VAL A 330 16.36 -7.06 -19.88
CA VAL A 330 16.27 -7.76 -18.60
C VAL A 330 17.49 -8.62 -18.40
N LEU A 331 18.27 -8.36 -17.37
CA LEU A 331 19.52 -9.01 -17.05
C LEU A 331 19.40 -9.80 -15.73
N PRO A 332 19.27 -11.14 -15.77
CA PRO A 332 19.27 -11.93 -14.55
C PRO A 332 20.69 -12.03 -13.96
N ILE A 333 20.80 -11.89 -12.63
CA ILE A 333 22.08 -12.01 -11.94
C ILE A 333 22.49 -13.47 -11.68
N CYS A 334 21.52 -14.40 -11.62
CA CYS A 334 21.81 -15.82 -11.46
C CYS A 334 22.41 -16.39 -12.75
N ARG A 335 23.73 -16.64 -12.76
CA ARG A 335 24.51 -17.11 -13.93
C ARG A 335 24.40 -18.60 -14.19
N LYS A 336 23.91 -19.37 -13.24
CA LYS A 336 23.71 -20.83 -13.28
C LYS A 336 22.49 -21.20 -12.43
N PRO A 337 21.90 -22.37 -12.64
CA PRO A 337 20.91 -22.88 -11.70
C PRO A 337 21.46 -22.96 -10.29
N MET A 338 20.75 -22.37 -9.32
CA MET A 338 21.09 -22.38 -7.90
C MET A 338 19.83 -22.39 -7.05
N GLY A 339 19.92 -22.91 -5.82
CA GLY A 339 18.81 -22.86 -4.87
C GLY A 339 18.57 -21.45 -4.37
N LEU A 340 17.34 -21.19 -3.89
CA LEU A 340 16.94 -19.86 -3.40
C LEU A 340 17.84 -19.38 -2.24
N GLU A 341 18.17 -20.26 -1.30
CA GLU A 341 19.06 -19.94 -0.17
C GLU A 341 20.45 -19.45 -0.65
N GLN A 342 21.02 -20.12 -1.66
CA GLN A 342 22.30 -19.70 -2.25
C GLN A 342 22.14 -18.37 -3.02
N ALA A 343 21.04 -18.18 -3.72
CA ALA A 343 20.77 -16.95 -4.48
C ALA A 343 20.61 -15.73 -3.57
N LEU A 344 20.09 -15.94 -2.35
CA LEU A 344 19.88 -14.91 -1.33
C LEU A 344 21.12 -14.69 -0.43
N ASP A 345 22.17 -15.52 -0.55
CA ASP A 345 23.43 -15.28 0.19
C ASP A 345 24.03 -13.93 -0.24
N PRO A 346 24.34 -13.02 0.70
CA PRO A 346 24.81 -11.67 0.37
C PRO A 346 26.12 -11.63 -0.43
N GLN A 347 27.03 -12.59 -0.20
CA GLN A 347 28.32 -12.64 -0.91
C GLN A 347 28.13 -13.16 -2.35
N GLU A 348 27.32 -14.21 -2.50
CA GLU A 348 26.97 -14.76 -3.84
C GLU A 348 26.18 -13.72 -4.64
N ALA A 349 25.19 -13.07 -4.04
CA ALA A 349 24.39 -12.02 -4.68
C ALA A 349 25.27 -10.84 -5.13
N THR A 350 26.19 -10.37 -4.28
CA THR A 350 27.16 -9.31 -4.62
C THR A 350 28.03 -9.72 -5.80
N THR A 351 28.58 -10.94 -5.77
CA THR A 351 29.41 -11.47 -6.86
C THR A 351 28.63 -11.53 -8.16
N ASN A 352 27.39 -12.00 -8.12
CA ASN A 352 26.50 -12.10 -9.25
C ASN A 352 26.16 -10.73 -9.83
N LEU A 353 25.86 -9.74 -9.00
CA LEU A 353 25.62 -8.35 -9.40
C LEU A 353 26.83 -7.72 -10.09
N ILE A 354 28.03 -7.91 -9.54
CA ILE A 354 29.28 -7.44 -10.17
C ILE A 354 29.44 -8.05 -11.55
N CYS A 355 29.22 -9.35 -11.70
CA CYS A 355 29.33 -10.02 -12.98
C CYS A 355 28.27 -9.56 -13.99
N ALA A 356 27.04 -9.33 -13.53
CA ALA A 356 25.98 -8.75 -14.37
C ALA A 356 26.38 -7.35 -14.86
N GLY A 357 26.88 -6.49 -13.95
CA GLY A 357 27.40 -5.18 -14.30
C GLY A 357 28.54 -5.22 -15.33
N LEU A 358 29.46 -6.20 -15.21
CA LEU A 358 30.52 -6.41 -16.19
C LEU A 358 29.97 -6.81 -17.58
N SER A 359 28.83 -7.50 -17.63
CA SER A 359 28.21 -7.87 -18.91
C SER A 359 27.69 -6.67 -19.70
N LEU A 360 27.43 -5.54 -19.03
CA LEU A 360 26.98 -4.30 -19.65
C LEU A 360 28.09 -3.51 -20.37
N ILE A 361 29.37 -3.96 -20.30
CA ILE A 361 30.49 -3.28 -20.99
C ILE A 361 30.32 -3.38 -22.51
N HIS A 362 29.61 -4.37 -23.00
CA HIS A 362 29.50 -4.68 -24.43
C HIS A 362 28.17 -4.23 -25.05
N ILE A 363 27.37 -3.47 -24.31
CA ILE A 363 26.15 -2.80 -24.76
C ILE A 363 26.42 -1.32 -24.98
#